data_1e9969a984a2c759588365a0cdb40423
#
_entry.id   1e9969a984a2c759588365a0cdb40423
#
_cell.length_a   1.000
_cell.length_b   1.000
_cell.length_c   1.000
_cell.angle_alpha   90.00
_cell.angle_beta   90.00
_cell.angle_gamma   90.00
#
_symmetry.space_group_name_H-M   'P 1'
#
loop_
_entity.id
_entity.type
_entity.pdbx_description
1 polymer ?
#
loop_
_entity_poly.entity_id
_entity_poly.type
_entity_poly.pdbx_seq_one_letter_code
_entity_poly.pdbx_strand_id
1 'polypeptide(L)'
;MKSIVCWILFLTVPAILNAADPDPVAIARQLVDESQAPEVRQALIDKHPGLAAEILTAMGAETQVGTPQEYERIPWIWRVAVAAGKNNAGAEMHEILQATLPKDGEPLRDWQAVVIGGGIINGIGVAGVAPRVRIEELLKSDADTLARYQRCLTQAAAMAEDVRIREGTRYDAMRIIAMQPWEVCGPQLSGYLKKGVSEELQAGAISGSLDVPDAAAFEAVIRGVPDYPVSNRDLALDGAMRTRLGRKAVLLGLLNGQVTPEMLGPQRLKQLHQFVSELPVK
;
A
#
# COMPACT_ATOMS: atom_id res chain seq x y z
N MET A 1 -13.31 65.96 -49.96
CA MET A 1 -12.52 64.71 -50.03
C MET A 1 -12.09 64.33 -48.60
N LYS A 2 -12.72 63.29 -47.99
CA LYS A 2 -12.41 62.79 -46.63
C LYS A 2 -11.75 61.48 -46.80
N SER A 3 -10.44 61.38 -46.42
CA SER A 3 -9.64 60.15 -46.43
C SER A 3 -10.00 59.30 -45.21
N ILE A 4 -10.48 58.09 -45.43
CA ILE A 4 -10.70 57.05 -44.40
C ILE A 4 -9.39 56.26 -44.27
N VAL A 5 -8.72 56.42 -43.11
CA VAL A 5 -7.56 55.58 -42.74
C VAL A 5 -8.09 54.32 -42.07
N CYS A 6 -7.94 53.18 -42.74
CA CYS A 6 -8.30 51.86 -42.19
C CYS A 6 -7.15 51.33 -41.34
N TRP A 7 -7.37 51.21 -39.99
CA TRP A 7 -6.41 50.59 -39.09
C TRP A 7 -6.68 49.06 -39.09
N ILE A 8 -5.74 48.28 -39.63
CA ILE A 8 -5.74 46.83 -39.53
C ILE A 8 -5.10 46.49 -38.19
N LEU A 9 -5.91 46.05 -37.22
CA LEU A 9 -5.45 45.46 -35.98
C LEU A 9 -4.92 44.03 -36.28
N PHE A 10 -3.64 43.81 -36.21
CA PHE A 10 -3.05 42.50 -36.17
C PHE A 10 -3.26 41.92 -34.76
N LEU A 11 -4.26 41.05 -34.63
CA LEU A 11 -4.40 40.17 -33.46
C LEU A 11 -3.30 39.11 -33.53
N THR A 12 -2.21 39.30 -32.79
CA THR A 12 -1.26 38.24 -32.50
C THR A 12 -1.90 37.26 -31.52
N VAL A 13 -2.39 36.14 -32.04
CA VAL A 13 -2.79 35.00 -31.20
C VAL A 13 -1.50 34.47 -30.56
N PRO A 14 -1.37 34.46 -29.21
CA PRO A 14 -0.21 33.82 -28.58
C PRO A 14 -0.23 32.35 -28.96
N ALA A 15 0.87 31.85 -29.53
CA ALA A 15 1.09 30.43 -29.70
C ALA A 15 1.04 29.80 -28.30
N ILE A 16 -0.02 29.04 -28.02
CA ILE A 16 -0.06 28.15 -26.86
C ILE A 16 1.06 27.15 -27.12
N LEU A 17 2.19 27.35 -26.45
CA LEU A 17 3.22 26.32 -26.32
C LEU A 17 2.51 25.13 -25.64
N ASN A 18 2.14 24.14 -26.43
CA ASN A 18 1.79 22.83 -25.89
C ASN A 18 3.02 22.36 -25.13
N ALA A 19 2.96 22.40 -23.80
CA ALA A 19 3.90 21.66 -22.99
C ALA A 19 3.86 20.23 -23.49
N ALA A 20 5.00 19.69 -23.92
CA ALA A 20 5.06 18.29 -24.35
C ALA A 20 4.49 17.42 -23.21
N ASP A 21 3.71 16.40 -23.56
CA ASP A 21 3.21 15.46 -22.57
C ASP A 21 4.36 14.89 -21.76
N PRO A 22 4.23 14.78 -20.44
CA PRO A 22 5.29 14.31 -19.58
C PRO A 22 5.70 12.87 -19.97
N ASP A 23 7.00 12.66 -20.20
CA ASP A 23 7.57 11.36 -20.53
C ASP A 23 7.75 10.52 -19.25
N PRO A 24 6.98 9.40 -19.06
CA PRO A 24 7.08 8.55 -17.88
C PRO A 24 8.46 7.93 -17.69
N VAL A 25 9.19 7.63 -18.78
CA VAL A 25 10.55 7.08 -18.72
C VAL A 25 11.54 8.11 -18.19
N ALA A 26 11.42 9.36 -18.63
CA ALA A 26 12.23 10.45 -18.12
C ALA A 26 11.94 10.72 -16.64
N ILE A 27 10.67 10.66 -16.23
CA ILE A 27 10.27 10.79 -14.82
C ILE A 27 10.87 9.64 -14.00
N ALA A 28 10.74 8.38 -14.46
CA ALA A 28 11.30 7.22 -13.78
C ALA A 28 12.81 7.35 -13.54
N ARG A 29 13.57 7.85 -14.53
CA ARG A 29 15.01 8.12 -14.39
C ARG A 29 15.30 9.20 -13.36
N GLN A 30 14.53 10.28 -13.33
CA GLN A 30 14.68 11.35 -12.34
C GLN A 30 14.37 10.88 -10.92
N LEU A 31 13.41 9.97 -10.75
CA LEU A 31 13.06 9.42 -9.44
C LEU A 31 14.17 8.57 -8.81
N VAL A 32 15.02 7.94 -9.62
CA VAL A 32 16.16 7.13 -9.15
C VAL A 32 17.48 7.89 -9.17
N ASP A 33 17.49 9.14 -9.64
CA ASP A 33 18.68 9.98 -9.67
C ASP A 33 19.00 10.52 -8.27
N GLU A 34 20.00 9.92 -7.62
CA GLU A 34 20.43 10.29 -6.27
C GLU A 34 21.06 11.69 -6.18
N SER A 35 21.43 12.31 -7.29
CA SER A 35 21.91 13.70 -7.31
C SER A 35 20.81 14.71 -7.01
N GLN A 36 19.53 14.30 -7.15
CA GLN A 36 18.37 15.14 -6.85
C GLN A 36 17.90 14.97 -5.40
N ALA A 37 17.53 16.09 -4.79
CA ALA A 37 16.99 16.07 -3.44
C ALA A 37 15.68 15.24 -3.35
N PRO A 38 15.45 14.51 -2.26
CA PRO A 38 14.24 13.69 -2.08
C PRO A 38 12.93 14.47 -2.28
N GLU A 39 12.89 15.73 -1.87
CA GLU A 39 11.72 16.62 -2.00
C GLU A 39 11.41 16.91 -3.46
N VAL A 40 12.43 17.11 -4.30
CA VAL A 40 12.29 17.34 -5.74
C VAL A 40 11.72 16.09 -6.40
N ARG A 41 12.26 14.92 -6.06
CA ARG A 41 11.78 13.63 -6.57
C ARG A 41 10.35 13.34 -6.12
N GLN A 42 9.98 13.66 -4.86
CA GLN A 42 8.61 13.51 -4.39
C GLN A 42 7.64 14.42 -5.14
N ALA A 43 8.03 15.67 -5.41
CA ALA A 43 7.21 16.61 -6.17
C ALA A 43 6.92 16.14 -7.61
N LEU A 44 7.78 15.32 -8.22
CA LEU A 44 7.50 14.70 -9.53
C LEU A 44 6.33 13.72 -9.44
N ILE A 45 6.25 12.92 -8.37
CA ILE A 45 5.13 11.99 -8.15
C ILE A 45 3.83 12.78 -7.98
N ASP A 46 3.86 13.80 -7.13
CA ASP A 46 2.68 14.61 -6.81
C ASP A 46 2.16 15.41 -8.01
N LYS A 47 3.07 15.78 -8.92
CA LYS A 47 2.74 16.57 -10.13
C LYS A 47 2.11 15.74 -11.25
N HIS A 48 2.37 14.44 -11.28
CA HIS A 48 1.98 13.55 -12.38
C HIS A 48 1.09 12.38 -11.91
N PRO A 49 -0.05 12.66 -11.22
CA PRO A 49 -1.03 11.62 -10.94
C PRO A 49 -1.57 11.10 -12.28
N GLY A 50 -1.81 9.80 -12.39
CA GLY A 50 -2.29 9.16 -13.60
C GLY A 50 -1.20 8.57 -14.50
N LEU A 51 0.08 8.78 -14.20
CA LEU A 51 1.21 8.16 -14.92
C LEU A 51 1.91 7.06 -14.11
N ALA A 52 1.34 6.65 -12.99
CA ALA A 52 2.01 5.71 -12.08
C ALA A 52 2.24 4.34 -12.73
N ALA A 53 1.33 3.86 -13.57
CA ALA A 53 1.49 2.57 -14.26
C ALA A 53 2.71 2.54 -15.17
N GLU A 54 2.87 3.57 -16.01
CA GLU A 54 3.98 3.69 -16.95
C GLU A 54 5.31 3.96 -16.22
N ILE A 55 5.30 4.80 -15.18
CA ILE A 55 6.47 5.08 -14.35
C ILE A 55 6.95 3.80 -13.66
N LEU A 56 6.05 3.04 -13.01
CA LEU A 56 6.39 1.78 -12.35
C LEU A 56 6.88 0.72 -13.34
N THR A 57 6.28 0.66 -14.52
CA THR A 57 6.73 -0.23 -15.60
C THR A 57 8.15 0.12 -16.07
N ALA A 58 8.43 1.41 -16.27
CA ALA A 58 9.76 1.87 -16.66
C ALA A 58 10.82 1.61 -15.56
N MET A 59 10.46 1.85 -14.28
CA MET A 59 11.34 1.55 -13.15
C MET A 59 11.62 0.05 -13.02
N GLY A 60 10.61 -0.80 -13.22
CA GLY A 60 10.73 -2.25 -13.14
C GLY A 60 11.48 -2.89 -14.30
N ALA A 61 11.33 -2.36 -15.53
CA ALA A 61 11.96 -2.89 -16.74
C ALA A 61 13.49 -2.85 -16.71
N GLU A 62 14.07 -1.89 -16.01
CA GLU A 62 15.51 -1.72 -15.89
C GLU A 62 16.12 -2.43 -14.68
N THR A 63 15.31 -3.13 -13.86
CA THR A 63 15.81 -3.82 -12.67
C THR A 63 16.33 -5.21 -12.99
N GLN A 64 17.51 -5.54 -12.44
CA GLN A 64 17.98 -6.91 -12.35
C GLN A 64 17.61 -7.48 -10.99
N VAL A 65 16.81 -8.53 -11.01
CA VAL A 65 16.24 -9.16 -9.80
C VAL A 65 17.33 -9.56 -8.80
N GLY A 66 17.15 -9.19 -7.53
CA GLY A 66 18.05 -9.54 -6.43
C GLY A 66 19.35 -8.73 -6.39
N THR A 67 19.47 -7.68 -7.20
CA THR A 67 20.67 -6.84 -7.24
C THR A 67 20.57 -5.65 -6.28
N PRO A 68 21.71 -5.05 -5.84
CA PRO A 68 21.70 -3.80 -5.10
C PRO A 68 20.93 -2.69 -5.79
N GLN A 69 21.01 -2.61 -7.12
CA GLN A 69 20.31 -1.60 -7.93
C GLN A 69 18.78 -1.72 -7.84
N GLU A 70 18.24 -2.93 -7.78
CA GLU A 70 16.80 -3.11 -7.54
C GLU A 70 16.42 -2.50 -6.19
N TYR A 71 17.19 -2.78 -5.15
CA TYR A 71 16.89 -2.32 -3.80
C TYR A 71 17.08 -0.80 -3.60
N GLU A 72 17.94 -0.16 -4.37
CA GLU A 72 18.07 1.31 -4.42
C GLU A 72 16.80 1.96 -5.04
N ARG A 73 16.13 1.28 -5.97
CA ARG A 73 14.89 1.76 -6.62
C ARG A 73 13.64 1.51 -5.79
N ILE A 74 13.61 0.46 -4.99
CA ILE A 74 12.44 0.03 -4.20
C ILE A 74 11.80 1.16 -3.41
N PRO A 75 12.51 2.06 -2.68
CA PRO A 75 11.88 3.15 -1.95
C PRO A 75 11.07 4.10 -2.84
N TRP A 76 11.51 4.33 -4.09
CA TRP A 76 10.81 5.20 -5.04
C TRP A 76 9.67 4.48 -5.74
N ILE A 77 9.83 3.21 -6.08
CA ILE A 77 8.75 2.33 -6.54
C ILE A 77 7.61 2.32 -5.52
N TRP A 78 7.94 2.13 -4.24
CA TRP A 78 6.97 2.17 -3.15
C TRP A 78 6.23 3.52 -3.07
N ARG A 79 6.94 4.66 -3.16
CA ARG A 79 6.35 6.00 -3.10
C ARG A 79 5.35 6.25 -4.22
N VAL A 80 5.71 5.89 -5.47
CA VAL A 80 4.80 6.00 -6.63
C VAL A 80 3.55 5.16 -6.40
N ALA A 81 3.72 3.89 -6.03
CA ALA A 81 2.60 2.97 -5.82
C ALA A 81 1.69 3.37 -4.66
N VAL A 82 2.25 3.85 -3.53
CA VAL A 82 1.47 4.37 -2.39
C VAL A 82 0.68 5.62 -2.79
N ALA A 83 1.26 6.53 -3.56
CA ALA A 83 0.58 7.73 -4.01
C ALA A 83 -0.62 7.38 -4.89
N ALA A 84 -0.46 6.45 -5.84
CA ALA A 84 -1.55 5.95 -6.68
C ALA A 84 -2.65 5.25 -5.85
N GLY A 85 -2.27 4.39 -4.90
CA GLY A 85 -3.21 3.73 -4.00
C GLY A 85 -4.00 4.72 -3.14
N LYS A 86 -3.36 5.78 -2.63
CA LYS A 86 -4.02 6.87 -1.89
C LYS A 86 -4.97 7.69 -2.76
N ASN A 87 -4.57 7.98 -3.99
CA ASN A 87 -5.41 8.66 -4.98
C ASN A 87 -6.66 7.85 -5.33
N ASN A 88 -6.56 6.52 -5.26
CA ASN A 88 -7.65 5.57 -5.45
C ASN A 88 -8.41 5.73 -6.78
N ALA A 89 -7.75 6.24 -7.84
CA ALA A 89 -8.31 6.36 -9.17
C ALA A 89 -8.45 4.98 -9.82
N GLY A 90 -9.68 4.54 -10.08
CA GLY A 90 -9.96 3.15 -10.49
C GLY A 90 -9.24 2.72 -11.76
N ALA A 91 -9.22 3.56 -12.79
CA ALA A 91 -8.54 3.28 -14.06
C ALA A 91 -7.02 3.10 -13.86
N GLU A 92 -6.37 4.06 -13.20
CA GLU A 92 -4.93 4.02 -12.92
C GLU A 92 -4.53 2.79 -12.10
N MET A 93 -5.28 2.48 -11.04
CA MET A 93 -4.99 1.29 -10.22
C MET A 93 -5.16 -0.01 -11.01
N HIS A 94 -6.17 -0.09 -11.87
CA HIS A 94 -6.36 -1.25 -12.75
C HIS A 94 -5.18 -1.40 -13.72
N GLU A 95 -4.72 -0.32 -14.34
CA GLU A 95 -3.56 -0.29 -15.23
C GLU A 95 -2.26 -0.70 -14.49
N ILE A 96 -2.07 -0.21 -13.26
CA ILE A 96 -0.94 -0.65 -12.43
C ILE A 96 -0.98 -2.15 -12.18
N LEU A 97 -2.13 -2.69 -11.78
CA LEU A 97 -2.27 -4.14 -11.53
C LEU A 97 -2.04 -4.95 -12.82
N GLN A 98 -2.58 -4.51 -13.95
CA GLN A 98 -2.32 -5.13 -15.26
C GLN A 98 -0.83 -5.16 -15.61
N ALA A 99 -0.13 -4.05 -15.37
CA ALA A 99 1.28 -3.90 -15.73
C ALA A 99 2.22 -4.68 -14.79
N THR A 100 1.87 -4.74 -13.49
CA THR A 100 2.80 -5.20 -12.46
C THR A 100 2.52 -6.59 -11.90
N LEU A 101 1.32 -7.15 -12.10
CA LEU A 101 1.06 -8.54 -11.72
C LEU A 101 1.92 -9.51 -12.56
N PRO A 102 2.49 -10.58 -11.95
CA PRO A 102 3.27 -11.57 -12.68
C PRO A 102 2.52 -12.14 -13.88
N LYS A 103 3.19 -12.25 -15.03
CA LYS A 103 2.64 -12.91 -16.22
C LYS A 103 2.59 -14.43 -16.02
N ASP A 104 1.95 -15.13 -16.95
CA ASP A 104 1.84 -16.58 -16.88
C ASP A 104 3.22 -17.24 -16.91
N GLY A 105 3.47 -18.11 -15.92
CA GLY A 105 4.75 -18.78 -15.76
C GLY A 105 5.87 -17.93 -15.12
N GLU A 106 5.65 -16.65 -14.87
CA GLU A 106 6.64 -15.80 -14.19
C GLU A 106 6.45 -15.82 -12.67
N PRO A 107 7.54 -15.81 -11.88
CA PRO A 107 7.46 -15.66 -10.44
C PRO A 107 7.13 -14.21 -10.05
N LEU A 108 6.56 -14.03 -8.87
CA LEU A 108 6.43 -12.72 -8.22
C LEU A 108 7.84 -12.21 -7.88
N ARG A 109 8.19 -11.04 -8.38
CA ARG A 109 9.49 -10.38 -8.14
C ARG A 109 9.39 -9.41 -6.95
N ASP A 110 10.54 -9.08 -6.35
CA ASP A 110 10.60 -8.20 -5.18
C ASP A 110 9.92 -6.85 -5.43
N TRP A 111 10.28 -6.18 -6.52
CA TRP A 111 9.66 -4.89 -6.85
C TRP A 111 8.15 -4.97 -7.10
N GLN A 112 7.65 -6.09 -7.64
CA GLN A 112 6.21 -6.31 -7.83
C GLN A 112 5.48 -6.48 -6.49
N ALA A 113 6.07 -7.21 -5.55
CA ALA A 113 5.52 -7.35 -4.20
C ALA A 113 5.44 -6.00 -3.50
N VAL A 114 6.47 -5.16 -3.65
CA VAL A 114 6.49 -3.78 -3.14
C VAL A 114 5.38 -2.92 -3.76
N VAL A 115 5.19 -2.98 -5.10
CA VAL A 115 4.10 -2.24 -5.76
C VAL A 115 2.74 -2.66 -5.23
N ILE A 116 2.48 -3.96 -5.19
CA ILE A 116 1.14 -4.49 -4.86
C ILE A 116 0.88 -4.38 -3.36
N GLY A 117 1.76 -4.97 -2.51
CA GLY A 117 1.59 -5.07 -1.06
C GLY A 117 1.89 -3.77 -0.34
N GLY A 118 3.13 -3.29 -0.47
CA GLY A 118 3.60 -2.08 0.18
C GLY A 118 2.99 -0.80 -0.39
N GLY A 119 2.71 -0.78 -1.69
CA GLY A 119 2.18 0.36 -2.41
C GLY A 119 0.66 0.41 -2.47
N ILE A 120 0.07 -0.33 -3.40
CA ILE A 120 -1.37 -0.24 -3.71
C ILE A 120 -2.24 -0.62 -2.51
N ILE A 121 -2.02 -1.80 -1.91
CA ILE A 121 -2.80 -2.25 -0.75
C ILE A 121 -2.68 -1.27 0.41
N ASN A 122 -1.47 -0.83 0.72
CA ASN A 122 -1.23 0.17 1.77
C ASN A 122 -1.90 1.51 1.47
N GLY A 123 -1.74 2.02 0.25
CA GLY A 123 -2.33 3.28 -0.18
C GLY A 123 -3.85 3.30 -0.07
N ILE A 124 -4.53 2.24 -0.53
CA ILE A 124 -5.97 2.05 -0.40
C ILE A 124 -6.40 2.06 1.08
N GLY A 125 -5.66 1.33 1.92
CA GLY A 125 -5.94 1.29 3.37
C GLY A 125 -5.78 2.67 4.04
N VAL A 126 -4.75 3.43 3.66
CA VAL A 126 -4.54 4.81 4.14
C VAL A 126 -5.65 5.74 3.67
N ALA A 127 -6.20 5.53 2.48
CA ALA A 127 -7.38 6.26 1.98
C ALA A 127 -8.68 5.89 2.73
N GLY A 128 -8.64 4.97 3.68
CA GLY A 128 -9.80 4.54 4.48
C GLY A 128 -10.73 3.56 3.76
N VAL A 129 -10.26 2.94 2.68
CA VAL A 129 -11.02 1.95 1.90
C VAL A 129 -10.51 0.55 2.25
N ALA A 130 -11.39 -0.45 2.26
CA ALA A 130 -11.01 -1.85 2.47
C ALA A 130 -10.26 -2.39 1.23
N PRO A 131 -8.94 -2.69 1.32
CA PRO A 131 -8.14 -2.98 0.13
C PRO A 131 -8.64 -4.18 -0.66
N ARG A 132 -8.99 -5.26 0.02
CA ARG A 132 -9.52 -6.48 -0.62
C ARG A 132 -10.76 -6.19 -1.47
N VAL A 133 -11.76 -5.52 -0.88
CA VAL A 133 -13.02 -5.20 -1.57
C VAL A 133 -12.73 -4.33 -2.80
N ARG A 134 -11.83 -3.37 -2.64
CA ARG A 134 -11.47 -2.46 -3.73
C ARG A 134 -10.77 -3.17 -4.89
N ILE A 135 -9.81 -4.05 -4.61
CA ILE A 135 -9.10 -4.82 -5.64
C ILE A 135 -10.07 -5.78 -6.35
N GLU A 136 -10.92 -6.48 -5.61
CA GLU A 136 -11.93 -7.36 -6.20
C GLU A 136 -12.89 -6.58 -7.12
N GLU A 137 -13.28 -5.37 -6.75
CA GLU A 137 -14.10 -4.48 -7.57
C GLU A 137 -13.38 -4.05 -8.86
N LEU A 138 -12.11 -3.69 -8.77
CA LEU A 138 -11.30 -3.27 -9.92
C LEU A 138 -11.13 -4.40 -10.94
N LEU A 139 -10.99 -5.64 -10.48
CA LEU A 139 -10.67 -6.79 -11.32
C LEU A 139 -11.89 -7.59 -11.78
N LYS A 140 -13.09 -7.29 -11.28
CA LYS A 140 -14.30 -8.09 -11.55
C LYS A 140 -14.66 -8.24 -13.03
N SER A 141 -14.29 -7.28 -13.88
CA SER A 141 -14.56 -7.26 -15.31
C SER A 141 -13.37 -7.70 -16.18
N ASP A 142 -12.23 -8.03 -15.58
CA ASP A 142 -11.01 -8.44 -16.25
C ASP A 142 -10.57 -9.82 -15.71
N ALA A 143 -11.07 -10.86 -16.37
CA ALA A 143 -10.85 -12.24 -15.95
C ALA A 143 -9.37 -12.66 -16.01
N ASP A 144 -8.60 -12.13 -16.96
CA ASP A 144 -7.17 -12.43 -17.11
C ASP A 144 -6.38 -11.83 -15.95
N THR A 145 -6.54 -10.53 -15.69
CA THR A 145 -5.86 -9.85 -14.58
C THR A 145 -6.29 -10.43 -13.25
N LEU A 146 -7.56 -10.81 -13.08
CA LEU A 146 -8.04 -11.49 -11.87
C LEU A 146 -7.36 -12.86 -11.68
N ALA A 147 -7.19 -13.66 -12.73
CA ALA A 147 -6.49 -14.94 -12.64
C ALA A 147 -5.00 -14.76 -12.28
N ARG A 148 -4.34 -13.75 -12.85
CA ARG A 148 -2.97 -13.37 -12.49
C ARG A 148 -2.87 -12.93 -11.02
N TYR A 149 -3.82 -12.15 -10.55
CA TYR A 149 -3.89 -11.74 -9.15
C TYR A 149 -4.06 -12.94 -8.20
N GLN A 150 -4.92 -13.89 -8.52
CA GLN A 150 -5.09 -15.11 -7.72
C GLN A 150 -3.80 -15.95 -7.65
N ARG A 151 -3.05 -16.05 -8.76
CA ARG A 151 -1.72 -16.68 -8.74
C ARG A 151 -0.73 -15.90 -7.90
N CYS A 152 -0.77 -14.57 -7.98
CA CYS A 152 0.06 -13.69 -7.17
C CYS A 152 -0.14 -13.93 -5.67
N LEU A 153 -1.37 -14.16 -5.20
CA LEU A 153 -1.64 -14.50 -3.78
C LEU A 153 -0.88 -15.77 -3.35
N THR A 154 -0.88 -16.80 -4.19
CA THR A 154 -0.15 -18.06 -3.93
C THR A 154 1.36 -17.85 -3.95
N GLN A 155 1.88 -17.07 -4.90
CA GLN A 155 3.30 -16.76 -5.00
C GLN A 155 3.77 -15.89 -3.83
N ALA A 156 2.96 -14.95 -3.37
CA ALA A 156 3.24 -14.12 -2.21
C ALA A 156 3.32 -14.97 -0.92
N ALA A 157 2.47 -16.00 -0.78
CA ALA A 157 2.56 -16.93 0.34
C ALA A 157 3.90 -17.66 0.38
N ALA A 158 4.39 -18.15 -0.77
CA ALA A 158 5.71 -18.76 -0.87
C ALA A 158 6.84 -17.75 -0.62
N MET A 159 6.72 -16.54 -1.17
CA MET A 159 7.70 -15.45 -0.98
C MET A 159 7.85 -15.06 0.50
N ALA A 160 6.76 -14.97 1.25
CA ALA A 160 6.80 -14.63 2.67
C ALA A 160 7.60 -15.65 3.52
N GLU A 161 7.64 -16.92 3.12
CA GLU A 161 8.39 -17.98 3.79
C GLU A 161 9.84 -18.10 3.34
N ASP A 162 10.22 -17.55 2.18
CA ASP A 162 11.57 -17.71 1.63
C ASP A 162 12.57 -16.80 2.36
N VAL A 163 13.36 -17.39 3.25
CA VAL A 163 14.36 -16.67 4.05
C VAL A 163 15.51 -16.06 3.22
N ARG A 164 15.63 -16.40 1.93
CA ARG A 164 16.60 -15.79 1.02
C ARG A 164 16.15 -14.41 0.53
N ILE A 165 14.86 -14.12 0.65
CA ILE A 165 14.26 -12.85 0.29
C ILE A 165 14.36 -11.88 1.48
N ARG A 166 14.62 -10.62 1.23
CA ARG A 166 14.74 -9.58 2.24
C ARG A 166 13.46 -9.44 3.06
N GLU A 167 13.59 -9.14 4.34
CA GLU A 167 12.44 -9.03 5.26
C GLU A 167 11.44 -7.98 4.80
N GLY A 168 11.89 -6.82 4.26
CA GLY A 168 11.00 -5.79 3.74
C GLY A 168 10.12 -6.28 2.58
N THR A 169 10.67 -7.07 1.65
CA THR A 169 9.87 -7.68 0.57
C THR A 169 8.92 -8.74 1.11
N ARG A 170 9.37 -9.54 2.08
CA ARG A 170 8.50 -10.52 2.77
C ARG A 170 7.40 -9.84 3.57
N TYR A 171 7.66 -8.66 4.16
CA TYR A 171 6.63 -7.78 4.75
C TYR A 171 5.54 -7.45 3.71
N ASP A 172 5.93 -7.00 2.52
CA ASP A 172 4.99 -6.64 1.47
C ASP A 172 4.21 -7.85 0.96
N ALA A 173 4.86 -9.02 0.86
CA ALA A 173 4.20 -10.27 0.54
C ALA A 173 3.13 -10.65 1.57
N MET A 174 3.35 -10.42 2.88
CA MET A 174 2.33 -10.66 3.92
C MET A 174 1.11 -9.76 3.73
N ARG A 175 1.27 -8.55 3.24
CA ARG A 175 0.13 -7.69 2.91
C ARG A 175 -0.67 -8.20 1.72
N ILE A 176 0.00 -8.82 0.75
CA ILE A 176 -0.68 -9.45 -0.40
C ILE A 176 -1.49 -10.67 0.06
N ILE A 177 -0.92 -11.58 0.85
CA ILE A 177 -1.66 -12.76 1.32
C ILE A 177 -2.84 -12.42 2.22
N ALA A 178 -2.79 -11.30 2.92
CA ALA A 178 -3.89 -10.77 3.73
C ALA A 178 -5.12 -10.33 2.90
N MET A 179 -5.01 -10.29 1.58
CA MET A 179 -6.16 -10.09 0.69
C MET A 179 -7.04 -11.35 0.56
N GLN A 180 -6.64 -12.46 1.16
CA GLN A 180 -7.44 -13.68 1.26
C GLN A 180 -8.32 -13.67 2.53
N PRO A 181 -9.36 -14.55 2.62
CA PRO A 181 -10.10 -14.76 3.85
C PRO A 181 -9.19 -15.19 5.01
N TRP A 182 -9.55 -14.81 6.25
CA TRP A 182 -8.73 -15.14 7.42
C TRP A 182 -8.50 -16.64 7.59
N GLU A 183 -9.48 -17.48 7.25
CA GLU A 183 -9.36 -18.94 7.28
C GLU A 183 -8.22 -19.46 6.40
N VAL A 184 -7.88 -18.72 5.35
CA VAL A 184 -6.80 -19.08 4.41
C VAL A 184 -5.46 -18.49 4.85
N CYS A 185 -5.40 -17.16 5.08
CA CYS A 185 -4.15 -16.45 5.37
C CYS A 185 -3.76 -16.48 6.86
N GLY A 186 -4.74 -16.64 7.75
CA GLY A 186 -4.55 -16.55 9.19
C GLY A 186 -3.53 -17.53 9.79
N PRO A 187 -3.49 -18.81 9.39
CA PRO A 187 -2.48 -19.75 9.88
C PRO A 187 -1.04 -19.26 9.62
N GLN A 188 -0.77 -18.74 8.41
CA GLN A 188 0.56 -18.23 8.05
C GLN A 188 0.86 -16.93 8.78
N LEU A 189 -0.02 -15.93 8.73
CA LEU A 189 0.17 -14.64 9.40
C LEU A 189 0.34 -14.81 10.91
N SER A 190 -0.43 -15.68 11.56
CA SER A 190 -0.30 -15.97 12.99
C SER A 190 1.06 -16.55 13.36
N GLY A 191 1.74 -17.22 12.43
CA GLY A 191 3.10 -17.69 12.60
C GLY A 191 4.09 -16.56 12.89
N TYR A 192 3.86 -15.38 12.31
CA TYR A 192 4.69 -14.19 12.45
C TYR A 192 4.28 -13.26 13.59
N LEU A 193 3.09 -13.43 14.19
CA LEU A 193 2.63 -12.65 15.35
C LEU A 193 3.22 -13.12 16.68
N LYS A 194 4.25 -13.97 16.66
CA LYS A 194 4.84 -14.60 17.85
C LYS A 194 6.07 -13.85 18.35
N LYS A 195 6.36 -14.00 19.61
CA LYS A 195 7.63 -13.57 20.20
C LYS A 195 8.83 -14.24 19.50
N GLY A 196 9.90 -13.47 19.27
CA GLY A 196 11.14 -13.96 18.67
C GLY A 196 11.16 -13.91 17.13
N VAL A 197 10.09 -13.47 16.48
CA VAL A 197 10.10 -13.08 15.08
C VAL A 197 10.76 -11.70 14.97
N SER A 198 11.48 -11.41 13.85
CA SER A 198 12.07 -10.09 13.63
C SER A 198 10.98 -9.00 13.64
N GLU A 199 11.36 -7.79 14.08
CA GLU A 199 10.41 -6.68 14.18
C GLU A 199 9.75 -6.36 12.84
N GLU A 200 10.50 -6.44 11.74
CA GLU A 200 10.01 -6.13 10.41
C GLU A 200 8.97 -7.16 9.91
N LEU A 201 9.26 -8.44 10.05
CA LEU A 201 8.32 -9.50 9.67
C LEU A 201 7.08 -9.50 10.56
N GLN A 202 7.24 -9.27 11.86
CA GLN A 202 6.13 -9.14 12.79
C GLN A 202 5.24 -7.92 12.42
N ALA A 203 5.84 -6.77 12.06
CA ALA A 203 5.11 -5.61 11.59
C ALA A 203 4.34 -5.89 10.28
N GLY A 204 4.91 -6.67 9.37
CA GLY A 204 4.25 -7.12 8.14
C GLY A 204 3.00 -7.95 8.44
N ALA A 205 3.12 -8.93 9.35
CA ALA A 205 2.01 -9.76 9.78
C ALA A 205 0.91 -8.96 10.52
N ILE A 206 1.30 -8.03 11.40
CA ILE A 206 0.37 -7.12 12.06
C ILE A 206 -0.39 -6.29 11.03
N SER A 207 0.32 -5.60 10.13
CA SER A 207 -0.28 -4.76 9.11
C SER A 207 -1.22 -5.55 8.19
N GLY A 208 -0.77 -6.71 7.71
CA GLY A 208 -1.59 -7.59 6.89
C GLY A 208 -2.84 -8.06 7.62
N SER A 209 -2.71 -8.57 8.86
CA SER A 209 -3.86 -9.05 9.63
C SER A 209 -4.90 -7.95 9.90
N LEU A 210 -4.46 -6.70 10.09
CA LEU A 210 -5.36 -5.56 10.30
C LEU A 210 -6.09 -5.11 9.02
N ASP A 211 -5.61 -5.50 7.84
CA ASP A 211 -6.30 -5.28 6.56
C ASP A 211 -7.41 -6.32 6.30
N VAL A 212 -7.40 -7.45 7.03
CA VAL A 212 -8.45 -8.48 6.91
C VAL A 212 -9.68 -8.05 7.71
N PRO A 213 -10.88 -7.90 7.09
CA PRO A 213 -12.09 -7.46 7.79
C PRO A 213 -12.74 -8.61 8.58
N ASP A 214 -11.98 -9.27 9.44
CA ASP A 214 -12.41 -10.41 10.25
C ASP A 214 -12.07 -10.21 11.73
N ALA A 215 -13.01 -10.51 12.63
CA ALA A 215 -12.81 -10.35 14.06
C ALA A 215 -11.65 -11.21 14.59
N ALA A 216 -11.50 -12.44 14.08
CA ALA A 216 -10.43 -13.34 14.49
C ALA A 216 -9.04 -12.84 14.11
N ALA A 217 -8.92 -12.08 12.99
CA ALA A 217 -7.68 -11.43 12.61
C ALA A 217 -7.25 -10.36 13.64
N PHE A 218 -8.18 -9.47 14.03
CA PHE A 218 -7.93 -8.47 15.07
C PHE A 218 -7.63 -9.12 16.42
N GLU A 219 -8.36 -10.15 16.81
CA GLU A 219 -8.11 -10.88 18.05
C GLU A 219 -6.74 -11.55 18.07
N ALA A 220 -6.27 -12.09 16.94
CA ALA A 220 -4.93 -12.66 16.82
C ALA A 220 -3.85 -11.60 17.02
N VAL A 221 -3.99 -10.42 16.42
CA VAL A 221 -3.07 -9.29 16.60
C VAL A 221 -3.06 -8.84 18.06
N ILE A 222 -4.22 -8.60 18.67
CA ILE A 222 -4.32 -8.11 20.05
C ILE A 222 -3.79 -9.11 21.07
N ARG A 223 -3.95 -10.41 20.83
CA ARG A 223 -3.40 -11.47 21.69
C ARG A 223 -1.86 -11.41 21.76
N GLY A 224 -1.19 -10.98 20.71
CA GLY A 224 0.27 -10.84 20.66
C GLY A 224 0.82 -9.56 21.29
N VAL A 225 -0.03 -8.55 21.57
CA VAL A 225 0.38 -7.23 22.07
C VAL A 225 1.34 -7.26 23.28
N PRO A 226 1.15 -8.17 24.29
CA PRO A 226 2.08 -8.23 25.43
C PRO A 226 3.53 -8.56 25.05
N ASP A 227 3.71 -9.30 23.96
CA ASP A 227 5.01 -9.83 23.51
C ASP A 227 5.66 -8.98 22.41
N TYR A 228 4.96 -7.97 21.88
CA TYR A 228 5.48 -7.12 20.81
C TYR A 228 6.49 -6.10 21.32
N PRO A 229 7.54 -5.77 20.53
CA PRO A 229 8.32 -4.56 20.73
C PRO A 229 7.41 -3.32 20.74
N VAL A 230 7.87 -2.24 21.35
CA VAL A 230 7.06 -1.01 21.51
C VAL A 230 6.52 -0.52 20.17
N SER A 231 7.37 -0.48 19.13
CA SER A 231 7.00 -0.06 17.78
C SER A 231 5.84 -0.88 17.20
N ASN A 232 5.93 -2.21 17.29
CA ASN A 232 4.93 -3.13 16.77
C ASN A 232 3.65 -3.14 17.63
N ARG A 233 3.78 -2.94 18.93
CA ARG A 233 2.63 -2.76 19.82
C ARG A 233 1.84 -1.50 19.44
N ASP A 234 2.54 -0.39 19.23
CA ASP A 234 1.89 0.86 18.80
C ASP A 234 1.23 0.70 17.41
N LEU A 235 1.91 0.06 16.46
CA LEU A 235 1.36 -0.28 15.15
C LEU A 235 0.07 -1.11 15.28
N ALA A 236 0.07 -2.14 16.13
CA ALA A 236 -1.07 -3.01 16.36
C ALA A 236 -2.26 -2.25 16.97
N LEU A 237 -2.01 -1.46 18.01
CA LEU A 237 -3.05 -0.70 18.69
C LEU A 237 -3.59 0.43 17.81
N ASP A 238 -2.74 1.20 17.15
CA ASP A 238 -3.19 2.27 16.24
C ASP A 238 -3.98 1.73 15.06
N GLY A 239 -3.52 0.64 14.47
CA GLY A 239 -4.21 0.00 13.36
C GLY A 239 -5.58 -0.56 13.79
N ALA A 240 -5.65 -1.26 14.92
CA ALA A 240 -6.92 -1.79 15.46
C ALA A 240 -7.91 -0.67 15.80
N MET A 241 -7.45 0.45 16.35
CA MET A 241 -8.32 1.57 16.73
C MET A 241 -9.00 2.26 15.54
N ARG A 242 -8.55 2.03 14.30
CA ARG A 242 -9.16 2.61 13.09
C ARG A 242 -10.54 2.03 12.76
N THR A 243 -10.81 0.77 13.14
CA THR A 243 -12.03 0.06 12.76
C THR A 243 -12.91 -0.28 13.96
N ARG A 244 -14.20 -0.53 13.70
CA ARG A 244 -15.13 -0.97 14.74
C ARG A 244 -14.76 -2.37 15.28
N LEU A 245 -14.35 -3.28 14.39
CA LEU A 245 -13.90 -4.63 14.78
C LEU A 245 -12.65 -4.57 15.65
N GLY A 246 -11.67 -3.78 15.24
CA GLY A 246 -10.44 -3.62 16.00
C GLY A 246 -10.67 -2.97 17.38
N ARG A 247 -11.51 -1.93 17.48
CA ARG A 247 -11.87 -1.34 18.79
C ARG A 247 -12.53 -2.34 19.72
N LYS A 248 -13.38 -3.24 19.19
CA LYS A 248 -13.92 -4.35 19.97
C LYS A 248 -12.83 -5.31 20.45
N ALA A 249 -11.90 -5.69 19.57
CA ALA A 249 -10.79 -6.57 19.95
C ALA A 249 -9.90 -5.93 21.02
N VAL A 250 -9.58 -4.62 20.90
CA VAL A 250 -8.84 -3.87 21.93
C VAL A 250 -9.58 -3.86 23.26
N LEU A 251 -10.90 -3.63 23.26
CA LEU A 251 -11.73 -3.67 24.47
C LEU A 251 -11.70 -5.06 25.13
N LEU A 252 -11.85 -6.12 24.35
CA LEU A 252 -11.73 -7.49 24.86
C LEU A 252 -10.33 -7.78 25.39
N GLY A 253 -9.29 -7.31 24.70
CA GLY A 253 -7.90 -7.42 25.15
C GLY A 253 -7.67 -6.71 26.50
N LEU A 254 -8.27 -5.53 26.70
CA LEU A 254 -8.23 -4.81 27.97
C LEU A 254 -8.94 -5.58 29.10
N LEU A 255 -10.12 -6.13 28.83
CA LEU A 255 -10.88 -6.94 29.80
C LEU A 255 -10.16 -8.24 30.17
N ASN A 256 -9.42 -8.83 29.24
CA ASN A 256 -8.65 -10.06 29.44
C ASN A 256 -7.21 -9.83 29.94
N GLY A 257 -6.81 -8.58 30.18
CA GLY A 257 -5.46 -8.24 30.65
C GLY A 257 -4.35 -8.38 29.61
N GLN A 258 -4.66 -8.56 28.33
CA GLN A 258 -3.71 -8.61 27.21
C GLN A 258 -3.23 -7.20 26.83
N VAL A 259 -4.07 -6.21 27.02
CA VAL A 259 -3.78 -4.78 26.81
C VAL A 259 -3.96 -4.08 28.15
N THR A 260 -3.05 -3.18 28.53
CA THR A 260 -3.19 -2.38 29.74
C THR A 260 -3.49 -0.91 29.42
N PRO A 261 -4.07 -0.14 30.34
CA PRO A 261 -4.27 1.30 30.14
C PRO A 261 -2.99 2.05 29.76
N GLU A 262 -1.85 1.65 30.32
CA GLU A 262 -0.54 2.25 30.05
C GLU A 262 -0.11 2.00 28.59
N MET A 263 -0.36 0.82 28.05
CA MET A 263 -0.08 0.47 26.64
C MET A 263 -0.95 1.30 25.69
N LEU A 264 -2.20 1.58 26.06
CA LEU A 264 -3.11 2.40 25.25
C LEU A 264 -2.71 3.87 25.25
N GLY A 265 -2.29 4.37 26.40
CA GLY A 265 -2.08 5.79 26.60
C GLY A 265 -3.39 6.60 26.58
N PRO A 266 -3.33 7.91 26.92
CA PRO A 266 -4.52 8.71 27.16
C PRO A 266 -5.39 8.93 25.90
N GLN A 267 -4.76 9.02 24.73
CA GLN A 267 -5.49 9.30 23.49
C GLN A 267 -6.34 8.10 23.04
N ARG A 268 -5.74 6.90 22.99
CA ARG A 268 -6.46 5.66 22.60
C ARG A 268 -7.52 5.30 23.64
N LEU A 269 -7.26 5.53 24.95
CA LEU A 269 -8.25 5.38 26.01
C LEU A 269 -9.46 6.29 25.80
N LYS A 270 -9.24 7.56 25.49
CA LYS A 270 -10.33 8.50 25.18
C LYS A 270 -11.18 8.02 24.00
N GLN A 271 -10.55 7.57 22.92
CA GLN A 271 -11.25 7.02 21.74
C GLN A 271 -12.04 5.75 22.10
N LEU A 272 -11.49 4.88 22.95
CA LEU A 272 -12.15 3.67 23.38
C LEU A 272 -13.37 3.97 24.29
N HIS A 273 -13.28 4.93 25.20
CA HIS A 273 -14.40 5.40 25.99
C HIS A 273 -15.53 5.95 25.12
N GLN A 274 -15.19 6.81 24.14
CA GLN A 274 -16.17 7.30 23.19
C GLN A 274 -16.85 6.14 22.44
N PHE A 275 -16.09 5.18 21.94
CA PHE A 275 -16.64 4.01 21.26
C PHE A 275 -17.59 3.21 22.14
N VAL A 276 -17.26 3.01 23.43
CA VAL A 276 -18.13 2.30 24.39
C VAL A 276 -19.43 3.06 24.62
N SER A 277 -19.39 4.40 24.73
CA SER A 277 -20.59 5.23 24.90
C SER A 277 -21.54 5.22 23.69
N GLU A 278 -21.04 4.88 22.51
CA GLU A 278 -21.82 4.74 21.28
C GLU A 278 -22.42 3.34 21.08
N LEU A 279 -22.06 2.37 21.93
CA LEU A 279 -22.64 1.02 21.86
C LEU A 279 -24.09 1.05 22.36
N PRO A 280 -25.02 0.32 21.68
CA PRO A 280 -26.40 0.24 22.14
C PRO A 280 -26.45 -0.42 23.52
N VAL A 281 -27.02 0.28 24.48
CA VAL A 281 -27.38 -0.32 25.79
C VAL A 281 -28.45 -1.37 25.54
N LYS A 282 -28.14 -2.62 25.82
CA LYS A 282 -29.13 -3.70 25.76
C LYS A 282 -29.94 -3.76 27.04
#